data_8c4820e8ca6c0b14c4780608c786be63
#
_entry.id   8c4820e8ca6c0b14c4780608c786be63
#
_cell.length_a   1.000
_cell.length_b   1.000
_cell.length_c   1.000
_cell.angle_alpha   90.00
_cell.angle_beta   90.00
_cell.angle_gamma   90.00
#
_symmetry.space_group_name_H-M   'P 1'
#
loop_
_entity.id
_entity.type
_entity.pdbx_description
1 polymer ?
#
loop_
_entity_poly.entity_id
_entity_poly.type
_entity_poly.pdbx_seq_one_letter_code
_entity_poly.pdbx_strand_id
1 'polypeptide(L)'
;MDCVFCAIAGNRQPAYRICEDEHFIVLLDIFPLRPAHVLIVSREHAPFLKDLSVAARDRLLELSERVAAALRTLGHGHEGINLLINDGPASNQHVPHLHLHLIPRRSGDLLPLAWRALTRFLPLGRARIEARLQAHAERLRSALMVADQHV
;
A
#
# COMPACT_ATOMS: atom_id res chain seq x y z
N MET A 1 -0.63 -13.82 18.75
CA MET A 1 0.15 -13.78 17.49
C MET A 1 0.58 -12.34 17.25
N ASP A 2 1.86 -12.09 17.06
CA ASP A 2 2.35 -10.73 16.82
C ASP A 2 2.18 -10.38 15.33
N CYS A 3 0.99 -9.89 14.98
CA CYS A 3 0.73 -9.42 13.63
C CYS A 3 1.50 -8.11 13.39
N VAL A 4 2.33 -8.07 12.34
CA VAL A 4 3.15 -6.90 12.00
C VAL A 4 2.28 -5.65 11.73
N PHE A 5 1.12 -5.80 11.10
CA PHE A 5 0.23 -4.68 10.84
C PHE A 5 -0.47 -4.17 12.11
N CYS A 6 -0.83 -5.07 13.04
CA CYS A 6 -1.29 -4.65 14.37
C CYS A 6 -0.19 -3.91 15.16
N ALA A 7 1.05 -4.34 15.03
CA ALA A 7 2.19 -3.64 15.65
C ALA A 7 2.40 -2.25 15.03
N ILE A 8 2.28 -2.13 13.71
CA ILE A 8 2.30 -0.84 13.01
C ILE A 8 1.11 0.02 13.47
N ALA A 9 -0.11 -0.49 13.46
CA ALA A 9 -1.30 0.25 13.88
C ALA A 9 -1.17 0.80 15.31
N GLY A 10 -0.57 0.01 16.21
CA GLY A 10 -0.29 0.40 17.60
C GLY A 10 1.02 1.20 17.80
N ASN A 11 1.67 1.70 16.76
CA ASN A 11 2.94 2.44 16.80
C ASN A 11 4.12 1.69 17.45
N ARG A 12 4.06 0.36 17.51
CA ARG A 12 5.13 -0.49 18.07
C ARG A 12 6.15 -0.93 17.02
N GLN A 13 5.83 -0.73 15.73
CA GLN A 13 6.69 -1.05 14.59
C GLN A 13 6.74 0.15 13.65
N PRO A 14 7.94 0.59 13.19
CA PRO A 14 8.07 1.68 12.25
C PRO A 14 7.53 1.30 10.87
N ALA A 15 6.97 2.29 10.15
CA ALA A 15 6.50 2.15 8.78
C ALA A 15 6.58 3.50 8.04
N TYR A 16 6.67 3.45 6.71
CA TYR A 16 6.61 4.65 5.85
C TYR A 16 5.16 5.05 5.63
N ARG A 17 4.54 5.64 6.69
CA ARG A 17 3.14 6.07 6.67
C ARG A 17 2.97 7.26 5.75
N ILE A 18 1.84 7.29 5.05
CA ILE A 18 1.43 8.38 4.16
C ILE A 18 0.31 9.19 4.82
N CYS A 19 -0.80 8.54 5.16
CA CYS A 19 -1.91 9.09 5.92
C CYS A 19 -2.61 7.99 6.71
N GLU A 20 -3.54 8.37 7.56
CA GLU A 20 -4.39 7.44 8.30
C GLU A 20 -5.74 8.07 8.63
N ASP A 21 -6.75 7.24 8.83
CA ASP A 21 -8.06 7.62 9.35
C ASP A 21 -8.52 6.64 10.45
N GLU A 22 -9.79 6.66 10.79
CA GLU A 22 -10.36 5.78 11.84
C GLU A 22 -10.32 4.29 11.46
N HIS A 23 -10.36 3.95 10.17
CA HIS A 23 -10.44 2.57 9.67
C HIS A 23 -9.10 2.05 9.14
N PHE A 24 -8.28 2.91 8.51
CA PHE A 24 -7.12 2.49 7.74
C PHE A 24 -5.87 3.29 8.01
N ILE A 25 -4.74 2.65 7.70
CA ILE A 25 -3.41 3.28 7.62
C ILE A 25 -2.90 3.07 6.20
N VAL A 26 -2.48 4.15 5.55
CA VAL A 26 -1.85 4.13 4.23
C VAL A 26 -0.34 4.21 4.40
N LEU A 27 0.38 3.25 3.84
CA LEU A 27 1.84 3.18 3.96
C LEU A 27 2.49 2.63 2.68
N LEU A 28 3.78 2.81 2.53
CA LEU A 28 4.54 2.19 1.44
C LEU A 28 4.92 0.76 1.78
N ASP A 29 4.83 -0.13 0.79
CA ASP A 29 5.35 -1.50 0.89
C ASP A 29 6.88 -1.45 0.97
N ILE A 30 7.46 -2.05 2.03
CA ILE A 30 8.91 -2.14 2.23
C ILE A 30 9.59 -3.15 1.30
N PHE A 31 8.81 -4.02 0.64
CA PHE A 31 9.24 -4.95 -0.40
C PHE A 31 8.52 -4.65 -1.73
N PRO A 32 8.64 -3.41 -2.26
CA PRO A 32 7.79 -2.93 -3.32
C PRO A 32 7.99 -3.71 -4.62
N LEU A 33 6.90 -4.09 -5.27
CA LEU A 33 6.91 -4.69 -6.61
C LEU A 33 7.25 -3.64 -7.67
N ARG A 34 6.82 -2.40 -7.45
CA ARG A 34 7.06 -1.24 -8.31
C ARG A 34 7.36 -0.01 -7.45
N PRO A 35 8.06 1.02 -7.99
CA PRO A 35 8.19 2.30 -7.28
C PRO A 35 6.82 2.85 -6.87
N ALA A 36 6.73 3.38 -5.67
CA ALA A 36 5.49 3.90 -5.07
C ALA A 36 4.36 2.85 -4.91
N HIS A 37 4.72 1.59 -4.65
CA HIS A 37 3.77 0.54 -4.24
C HIS A 37 3.22 0.89 -2.85
N VAL A 38 1.92 1.15 -2.77
CA VAL A 38 1.21 1.55 -1.56
C VAL A 38 0.42 0.38 -1.00
N LEU A 39 0.30 0.31 0.32
CA LEU A 39 -0.61 -0.55 1.06
C LEU A 39 -1.63 0.31 1.79
N ILE A 40 -2.90 -0.08 1.74
CA ILE A 40 -3.96 0.40 2.63
C ILE A 40 -4.28 -0.75 3.58
N VAL A 41 -3.97 -0.58 4.85
CA VAL A 41 -4.02 -1.62 5.89
C VAL A 41 -5.11 -1.29 6.88
N SER A 42 -5.98 -2.24 7.24
CA SER A 42 -6.99 -2.03 8.26
C SER A 42 -6.35 -1.76 9.63
N ARG A 43 -6.92 -0.85 10.43
CA ARG A 43 -6.46 -0.61 11.80
C ARG A 43 -6.88 -1.75 12.73
N GLU A 44 -8.10 -2.26 12.54
CA GLU A 44 -8.57 -3.45 13.23
C GLU A 44 -7.96 -4.72 12.62
N HIS A 45 -7.76 -5.74 13.45
CA HIS A 45 -7.28 -7.04 12.98
C HIS A 45 -8.41 -7.80 12.29
N ALA A 46 -8.51 -7.65 10.98
CA ALA A 46 -9.45 -8.37 10.12
C ALA A 46 -8.65 -9.20 9.12
N PRO A 47 -8.59 -10.53 9.23
CA PRO A 47 -7.89 -11.38 8.27
C PRO A 47 -8.46 -11.32 6.85
N PHE A 48 -9.78 -11.21 6.70
CA PHE A 48 -10.48 -11.28 5.42
C PHE A 48 -11.33 -10.03 5.17
N LEU A 49 -11.64 -9.77 3.91
CA LEU A 49 -12.50 -8.64 3.51
C LEU A 49 -13.90 -8.73 4.14
N LYS A 50 -14.44 -9.94 4.31
CA LYS A 50 -15.74 -10.18 4.95
C LYS A 50 -15.77 -9.77 6.43
N ASP A 51 -14.62 -9.72 7.08
CA ASP A 51 -14.49 -9.41 8.52
C ASP A 51 -14.58 -7.90 8.78
N LEU A 52 -14.42 -7.06 7.74
CA LEU A 52 -14.65 -5.62 7.84
C LEU A 52 -16.15 -5.28 7.87
N SER A 53 -16.49 -4.21 8.58
CA SER A 53 -17.82 -3.59 8.51
C SER A 53 -18.13 -3.07 7.10
N VAL A 54 -19.42 -2.85 6.79
CA VAL A 54 -19.82 -2.26 5.50
C VAL A 54 -19.18 -0.89 5.33
N ALA A 55 -19.25 -0.04 6.35
CA ALA A 55 -18.66 1.30 6.33
C ALA A 55 -17.15 1.27 6.07
N ALA A 56 -16.43 0.34 6.69
CA ALA A 56 -14.99 0.18 6.43
C ALA A 56 -14.71 -0.28 4.99
N ARG A 57 -15.52 -1.18 4.43
CA ARG A 57 -15.36 -1.60 3.02
C ARG A 57 -15.60 -0.45 2.03
N ASP A 58 -16.63 0.36 2.27
CA ASP A 58 -16.92 1.55 1.45
C ASP A 58 -15.77 2.56 1.56
N ARG A 59 -15.29 2.80 2.77
CA ARG A 59 -14.13 3.68 3.01
C ARG A 59 -12.85 3.18 2.34
N LEU A 60 -12.63 1.86 2.28
CA LEU A 60 -11.46 1.27 1.60
C LEU A 60 -11.42 1.65 0.12
N LEU A 61 -12.55 1.57 -0.56
CA LEU A 61 -12.65 1.93 -1.99
C LEU A 61 -12.45 3.43 -2.20
N GLU A 62 -13.12 4.28 -1.42
CA GLU A 62 -12.96 5.73 -1.48
C GLU A 62 -11.48 6.13 -1.25
N LEU A 63 -10.86 5.60 -0.21
CA LEU A 63 -9.46 5.87 0.10
C LEU A 63 -8.51 5.37 -0.99
N SER A 64 -8.81 4.22 -1.60
CA SER A 64 -8.01 3.68 -2.71
C SER A 64 -8.06 4.57 -3.95
N GLU A 65 -9.21 5.16 -4.26
CA GLU A 65 -9.36 6.11 -5.36
C GLU A 65 -8.56 7.40 -5.11
N ARG A 66 -8.65 7.96 -3.90
CA ARG A 66 -7.87 9.15 -3.50
C ARG A 66 -6.36 8.91 -3.60
N VAL A 67 -5.88 7.77 -3.10
CA VAL A 67 -4.46 7.40 -3.18
C VAL A 67 -4.04 7.17 -4.63
N ALA A 68 -4.87 6.53 -5.45
CA ALA A 68 -4.59 6.33 -6.87
C ALA A 68 -4.50 7.67 -7.64
N ALA A 69 -5.35 8.64 -7.32
CA ALA A 69 -5.29 9.99 -7.89
C ALA A 69 -3.97 10.69 -7.51
N ALA A 70 -3.57 10.64 -6.22
CA ALA A 70 -2.31 11.21 -5.76
C ALA A 70 -1.08 10.53 -6.42
N LEU A 71 -1.10 9.21 -6.61
CA LEU A 71 -0.07 8.50 -7.35
C LEU A 71 0.07 9.03 -8.79
N ARG A 72 -1.03 9.23 -9.49
CA ARG A 72 -1.04 9.77 -10.87
C ARG A 72 -0.50 11.19 -10.92
N THR A 73 -0.89 12.06 -9.99
CA THR A 73 -0.36 13.43 -9.88
C THR A 73 1.17 13.45 -9.74
N LEU A 74 1.75 12.44 -9.08
CA LEU A 74 3.19 12.29 -8.91
C LEU A 74 3.89 11.54 -10.05
N GLY A 75 3.20 11.24 -11.15
CA GLY A 75 3.76 10.55 -12.31
C GLY A 75 3.80 9.02 -12.18
N HIS A 76 3.06 8.44 -11.22
CA HIS A 76 2.96 6.99 -11.05
C HIS A 76 1.61 6.46 -11.50
N GLY A 77 1.61 5.37 -12.27
CA GLY A 77 0.38 4.67 -12.63
C GLY A 77 -0.51 5.38 -13.64
N HIS A 78 0.02 6.26 -14.50
CA HIS A 78 -0.75 6.89 -15.59
C HIS A 78 -1.35 5.87 -16.54
N GLU A 79 -0.64 4.78 -16.82
CA GLU A 79 -1.09 3.71 -17.72
C GLU A 79 -1.96 2.66 -17.00
N GLY A 80 -1.94 2.66 -15.67
CA GLY A 80 -2.78 1.77 -14.85
C GLY A 80 -2.25 1.59 -13.43
N ILE A 81 -3.17 1.18 -12.55
CA ILE A 81 -2.87 0.79 -11.17
C ILE A 81 -3.62 -0.51 -10.90
N ASN A 82 -2.91 -1.55 -10.44
CA ASN A 82 -3.58 -2.73 -9.91
C ASN A 82 -3.99 -2.46 -8.46
N LEU A 83 -5.27 -2.65 -8.19
CA LEU A 83 -5.82 -2.75 -6.83
C LEU A 83 -5.98 -4.24 -6.54
N LEU A 84 -5.27 -4.75 -5.54
CA LEU A 84 -5.20 -6.18 -5.26
C LEU A 84 -5.37 -6.43 -3.76
N ILE A 85 -6.34 -7.26 -3.42
CA ILE A 85 -6.50 -7.84 -2.08
C ILE A 85 -6.22 -9.33 -2.19
N ASN A 86 -5.27 -9.82 -1.42
CA ASN A 86 -5.03 -11.25 -1.24
C ASN A 86 -5.91 -11.72 -0.07
N ASP A 87 -7.03 -12.37 -0.37
CA ASP A 87 -8.03 -12.79 0.62
C ASP A 87 -7.92 -14.30 0.83
N GLY A 88 -7.07 -14.69 1.74
CA GLY A 88 -6.81 -16.08 2.11
C GLY A 88 -5.46 -16.64 1.65
N PRO A 89 -5.03 -17.78 2.23
CA PRO A 89 -3.69 -18.34 1.99
C PRO A 89 -3.44 -18.75 0.54
N ALA A 90 -4.45 -19.29 -0.14
CA ALA A 90 -4.35 -19.72 -1.53
C ALA A 90 -4.19 -18.55 -2.52
N SER A 91 -4.56 -17.31 -2.10
CA SER A 91 -4.36 -16.07 -2.86
C SER A 91 -3.02 -15.40 -2.55
N ASN A 92 -2.10 -16.09 -1.88
CA ASN A 92 -0.79 -15.57 -1.50
C ASN A 92 -0.85 -14.46 -0.43
N GLN A 93 -1.81 -14.54 0.50
CA GLN A 93 -1.88 -13.70 1.68
C GLN A 93 -0.79 -14.12 2.69
N HIS A 94 0.32 -13.40 2.72
CA HIS A 94 1.43 -13.73 3.63
C HIS A 94 1.18 -13.29 5.08
N VAL A 95 0.44 -12.21 5.28
CA VAL A 95 0.04 -11.72 6.60
C VAL A 95 -1.48 -11.82 6.70
N PRO A 96 -2.03 -12.59 7.66
CA PRO A 96 -3.48 -12.73 7.86
C PRO A 96 -4.06 -11.47 8.54
N HIS A 97 -4.04 -10.38 7.82
CA HIS A 97 -4.53 -9.05 8.18
C HIS A 97 -4.83 -8.31 6.88
N LEU A 98 -6.02 -7.75 6.74
CA LEU A 98 -6.46 -7.15 5.50
C LEU A 98 -5.58 -5.99 5.09
N HIS A 99 -5.09 -6.06 3.88
CA HIS A 99 -4.37 -4.99 3.21
C HIS A 99 -4.65 -5.00 1.72
N LEU A 100 -4.92 -3.82 1.19
CA LEU A 100 -5.09 -3.60 -0.24
C LEU A 100 -3.80 -3.02 -0.80
N HIS A 101 -3.30 -3.63 -1.88
CA HIS A 101 -2.14 -3.15 -2.62
C HIS A 101 -2.59 -2.21 -3.75
N LEU A 102 -1.93 -1.06 -3.87
CA LEU A 102 -1.97 -0.21 -5.06
C LEU A 102 -0.60 -0.29 -5.74
N ILE A 103 -0.57 -0.94 -6.91
CA ILE A 103 0.66 -1.21 -7.65
C ILE A 103 0.64 -0.40 -8.95
N PRO A 104 1.42 0.70 -9.07
CA PRO A 104 1.53 1.45 -10.31
C PRO A 104 2.07 0.58 -11.44
N ARG A 105 1.43 0.64 -12.61
CA ARG A 105 1.78 -0.19 -13.77
C ARG A 105 2.25 0.65 -14.96
N ARG A 106 2.96 0.00 -15.86
CA ARG A 106 3.35 0.53 -17.17
C ARG A 106 3.20 -0.55 -18.23
N SER A 107 2.93 -0.17 -19.46
CA SER A 107 2.92 -1.09 -20.59
C SER A 107 4.26 -1.84 -20.70
N GLY A 108 4.18 -3.14 -20.94
CA GLY A 108 5.37 -4.00 -21.06
C GLY A 108 6.07 -4.35 -19.73
N ASP A 109 5.50 -4.03 -18.57
CA ASP A 109 6.17 -4.25 -17.28
C ASP A 109 5.95 -5.65 -16.65
N LEU A 110 5.32 -6.58 -17.35
CA LEU A 110 5.02 -7.92 -16.83
C LEU A 110 6.28 -8.70 -16.43
N LEU A 111 7.31 -8.72 -17.28
CA LEU A 111 8.56 -9.44 -16.98
C LEU A 111 9.32 -8.79 -15.81
N PRO A 112 9.55 -7.46 -15.78
CA PRO A 112 10.12 -6.80 -14.62
C PRO A 112 9.31 -7.01 -13.33
N LEU A 113 7.97 -7.02 -13.40
CA LEU A 113 7.10 -7.27 -12.26
C LEU A 113 7.26 -8.69 -11.73
N ALA A 114 7.22 -9.69 -12.62
CA ALA A 114 7.43 -11.10 -12.26
C ALA A 114 8.81 -11.33 -11.64
N TRP A 115 9.86 -10.77 -12.24
CA TRP A 115 11.22 -10.82 -11.70
C TRP A 115 11.27 -10.20 -10.29
N ARG A 116 10.64 -9.04 -10.12
CA ARG A 116 10.60 -8.37 -8.81
C ARG A 116 9.79 -9.16 -7.79
N ALA A 117 8.70 -9.80 -8.19
CA ALA A 117 7.92 -10.68 -7.30
C ALA A 117 8.75 -11.84 -6.75
N LEU A 118 9.63 -12.42 -7.56
CA LEU A 118 10.54 -13.51 -7.16
C LEU A 118 11.70 -13.03 -6.28
N THR A 119 12.20 -11.82 -6.53
CA THR A 119 13.46 -11.34 -5.93
C THR A 119 13.27 -10.29 -4.83
N ARG A 120 12.05 -9.82 -4.55
CA ARG A 120 11.78 -8.69 -3.64
C ARG A 120 12.25 -8.89 -2.21
N PHE A 121 12.34 -10.13 -1.76
CA PHE A 121 12.81 -10.47 -0.40
C PHE A 121 14.32 -10.64 -0.31
N LEU A 122 15.04 -10.62 -1.43
CA LEU A 122 16.50 -10.66 -1.42
C LEU A 122 17.05 -9.31 -0.92
N PRO A 123 18.17 -9.31 -0.17
CA PRO A 123 18.72 -8.09 0.43
C PRO A 123 19.40 -7.15 -0.56
N LEU A 124 19.26 -7.40 -1.87
CA LEU A 124 19.91 -6.65 -2.93
C LEU A 124 19.38 -5.20 -3.02
N GLY A 125 20.26 -4.24 -2.84
CA GLY A 125 19.94 -2.81 -2.98
C GLY A 125 19.04 -2.22 -1.90
N ARG A 126 18.95 -2.82 -0.72
CA ARG A 126 18.05 -2.45 0.38
C ARG A 126 18.18 -0.97 0.77
N ALA A 127 19.39 -0.47 0.99
CA ALA A 127 19.62 0.93 1.37
C ALA A 127 19.08 1.93 0.32
N ARG A 128 19.22 1.60 -0.97
CA ARG A 128 18.68 2.44 -2.07
C ARG A 128 17.14 2.42 -2.09
N ILE A 129 16.53 1.27 -1.75
CA ILE A 129 15.07 1.16 -1.66
C ILE A 129 14.57 2.00 -0.48
N GLU A 130 15.18 1.90 0.68
CA GLU A 130 14.81 2.64 1.90
C GLU A 130 14.88 4.16 1.71
N ALA A 131 15.95 4.68 1.11
CA ALA A 131 16.08 6.10 0.79
C ALA A 131 14.95 6.58 -0.16
N ARG A 132 14.55 5.75 -1.13
CA ARG A 132 13.44 6.06 -2.04
C ARG A 132 12.08 6.00 -1.35
N LEU A 133 11.87 5.06 -0.42
CA LEU A 133 10.62 4.93 0.32
C LEU A 133 10.33 6.19 1.13
N GLN A 134 11.33 6.74 1.84
CA GLN A 134 11.15 7.97 2.59
C GLN A 134 10.71 9.14 1.68
N ALA A 135 11.44 9.35 0.57
CA ALA A 135 11.12 10.42 -0.38
C ALA A 135 9.73 10.24 -1.03
N HIS A 136 9.33 9.01 -1.37
CA HIS A 136 7.99 8.75 -1.91
C HIS A 136 6.89 8.99 -0.87
N ALA A 137 7.10 8.59 0.39
CA ALA A 137 6.12 8.82 1.45
C ALA A 137 5.86 10.31 1.67
N GLU A 138 6.91 11.13 1.70
CA GLU A 138 6.80 12.58 1.87
C GLU A 138 6.04 13.23 0.71
N ARG A 139 6.38 12.88 -0.53
CA ARG A 139 5.69 13.39 -1.72
C ARG A 139 4.21 12.99 -1.76
N LEU A 140 3.87 11.76 -1.41
CA LEU A 140 2.48 11.29 -1.37
C LEU A 140 1.67 11.96 -0.26
N ARG A 141 2.26 12.19 0.93
CA ARG A 141 1.62 13.00 1.99
C ARG A 141 1.23 14.38 1.47
N SER A 142 2.19 15.08 0.85
CA SER A 142 1.95 16.42 0.31
C SER A 142 0.86 16.42 -0.75
N ALA A 143 0.86 15.45 -1.66
CA ALA A 143 -0.14 15.34 -2.73
C ALA A 143 -1.56 15.08 -2.18
N LEU A 144 -1.70 14.24 -1.15
CA LEU A 144 -2.99 13.98 -0.51
C LEU A 144 -3.52 15.20 0.26
N MET A 145 -2.66 15.92 0.99
CA MET A 145 -3.05 17.15 1.70
C MET A 145 -3.60 18.23 0.75
N VAL A 146 -2.98 18.38 -0.43
CA VAL A 146 -3.46 19.34 -1.43
C VAL A 146 -4.82 18.92 -2.00
N ALA A 147 -5.03 17.63 -2.23
CA ALA A 147 -6.31 17.12 -2.73
C ALA A 147 -7.46 17.38 -1.73
N ASP A 148 -7.21 17.27 -0.42
CA ASP A 148 -8.21 17.50 0.63
C ASP A 148 -8.63 18.97 0.79
N GLN A 149 -7.85 19.93 0.26
CA GLN A 149 -8.18 21.36 0.30
C GLN A 149 -9.10 21.81 -0.85
N HIS A 150 -9.36 20.93 -1.82
CA HIS A 150 -10.14 21.27 -3.03
C HIS A 150 -11.49 20.54 -3.10
N VAL A 151 -11.91 19.87 -2.04
CA VAL A 151 -13.21 19.23 -1.84
C VAL A 151 -13.99 20.00 -0.78
#